data_1d3ef72ee653ac9820683f51add347f8
#
_entry.id   1d3ef72ee653ac9820683f51add347f8
#
_cell.length_a   1.000
_cell.length_b   1.000
_cell.length_c   1.000
_cell.angle_alpha   90.00
_cell.angle_beta   90.00
_cell.angle_gamma   90.00
#
_symmetry.space_group_name_H-M   'P 1'
#
loop_
_entity.id
_entity.type
_entity.pdbx_description
1 polymer ?
#
loop_
_entity_poly.entity_id
_entity_poly.type
_entity_poly.pdbx_seq_one_letter_code
_entity_poly.pdbx_strand_id
1 'polypeptide(L)'
;MPYVLQANRSVIEAPLASLAHHLEVGSTYEDFLAWVLALRDEVGIPHRLTEAISETVDVPAIARAAILDPSAATNPIQFKAMDYERVLRAAMSGVVDSAAI
;
A
#
# COMPACT_ATOMS: atom_id res chain seq x y z
N MET A 1 2.36 1.86 3.60
CA MET A 1 0.91 2.10 3.45
C MET A 1 0.48 2.39 2.01
N PRO A 2 1.16 3.22 1.22
CA PRO A 2 0.66 3.57 -0.11
C PRO A 2 0.50 2.37 -1.05
N TYR A 3 1.33 1.35 -0.92
CA TYR A 3 1.27 0.14 -1.75
C TYR A 3 0.02 -0.68 -1.48
N VAL A 4 -0.40 -0.76 -0.22
CA VAL A 4 -1.63 -1.45 0.17
C VAL A 4 -2.86 -0.65 -0.26
N LEU A 5 -2.81 0.67 -0.19
CA LEU A 5 -3.89 1.53 -0.69
C LEU A 5 -4.10 1.31 -2.19
N GLN A 6 -3.02 1.27 -2.98
CA GLN A 6 -3.11 1.00 -4.42
C GLN A 6 -3.68 -0.39 -4.70
N ALA A 7 -3.25 -1.40 -3.96
CA ALA A 7 -3.74 -2.77 -4.11
C ALA A 7 -5.25 -2.89 -3.83
N ASN A 8 -5.78 -2.10 -2.89
CA ASN A 8 -7.19 -2.10 -2.52
C ASN A 8 -8.01 -1.05 -3.28
N ARG A 9 -7.40 -0.27 -4.17
CA ARG A 9 -8.02 0.90 -4.80
C ARG A 9 -9.41 0.65 -5.34
N SER A 10 -9.64 -0.50 -6.00
CA SER A 10 -10.91 -0.80 -6.64
C SER A 10 -12.11 -0.76 -5.68
N VAL A 11 -11.89 -1.00 -4.39
CA VAL A 11 -12.97 -1.02 -3.38
C VAL A 11 -12.91 0.15 -2.40
N ILE A 12 -11.81 0.89 -2.35
CA ILE A 12 -11.66 2.01 -1.39
C ILE A 12 -11.59 3.38 -2.06
N GLU A 13 -11.62 3.45 -3.37
CA GLU A 13 -11.45 4.72 -4.10
C GLU A 13 -12.47 5.77 -3.69
N ALA A 14 -13.76 5.44 -3.68
CA ALA A 14 -14.81 6.39 -3.30
C ALA A 14 -14.74 6.82 -1.84
N PRO A 15 -14.59 5.91 -0.86
CA PRO A 15 -14.40 6.31 0.54
C PRO A 15 -13.18 7.22 0.75
N LEU A 16 -12.07 6.96 0.08
CA LEU A 16 -10.86 7.78 0.24
C LEU A 16 -10.97 9.13 -0.46
N ALA A 17 -11.69 9.21 -1.57
CA ALA A 17 -12.01 10.50 -2.18
C ALA A 17 -12.83 11.38 -1.22
N SER A 18 -13.82 10.77 -0.56
CA SER A 18 -14.62 11.45 0.47
C SER A 18 -13.77 11.90 1.65
N LEU A 19 -12.85 11.05 2.10
CA LEU A 19 -11.92 11.38 3.19
C LEU A 19 -11.01 12.55 2.79
N ALA A 20 -10.49 12.57 1.56
CA ALA A 20 -9.69 13.68 1.06
C ALA A 20 -10.44 15.00 1.14
N HIS A 21 -11.73 15.00 0.79
CA HIS A 21 -12.59 16.17 0.90
C HIS A 21 -12.73 16.62 2.36
N HIS A 22 -13.00 15.70 3.28
CA HIS A 22 -13.10 15.99 4.71
C HIS A 22 -11.83 16.56 5.31
N LEU A 23 -10.67 16.07 4.86
CA LEU A 23 -9.36 16.54 5.33
C LEU A 23 -8.92 17.84 4.64
N GLU A 24 -9.68 18.32 3.66
CA GLU A 24 -9.33 19.50 2.87
C GLU A 24 -7.99 19.37 2.12
N VAL A 25 -7.65 18.15 1.71
CA VAL A 25 -6.42 17.85 0.94
C VAL A 25 -6.70 17.63 -0.54
N GLY A 26 -7.97 17.63 -0.94
CA GLY A 26 -8.41 17.45 -2.31
C GLY A 26 -9.81 16.86 -2.38
N SER A 27 -10.14 16.20 -3.47
CA SER A 27 -11.46 15.63 -3.71
C SER A 27 -11.43 14.26 -4.38
N THR A 28 -10.23 13.73 -4.66
CA THR A 28 -10.06 12.47 -5.36
C THR A 28 -9.20 11.50 -4.55
N TYR A 29 -9.24 10.23 -4.93
CA TYR A 29 -8.34 9.21 -4.39
C TYR A 29 -6.87 9.59 -4.63
N GLU A 30 -6.54 10.09 -5.82
CA GLU A 30 -5.19 10.52 -6.16
C GLU A 30 -4.70 11.65 -5.24
N ASP A 31 -5.58 12.56 -4.87
CA ASP A 31 -5.26 13.63 -3.92
C ASP A 31 -4.92 13.06 -2.55
N PHE A 32 -5.70 12.07 -2.09
CA PHE A 32 -5.43 11.40 -0.82
C PHE A 32 -4.10 10.65 -0.86
N LEU A 33 -3.83 9.91 -1.93
CA LEU A 33 -2.57 9.19 -2.09
C LEU A 33 -1.37 10.16 -2.11
N ALA A 34 -1.49 11.26 -2.84
CA ALA A 34 -0.45 12.28 -2.89
C ALA A 34 -0.17 12.87 -1.51
N TRP A 35 -1.22 13.11 -0.73
CA TRP A 35 -1.08 13.59 0.65
C TRP A 35 -0.36 12.57 1.54
N VAL A 36 -0.68 11.28 1.43
CA VAL A 36 0.00 10.21 2.16
C VAL A 36 1.48 10.17 1.81
N LEU A 37 1.81 10.27 0.53
CA LEU A 37 3.21 10.26 0.07
C LEU A 37 3.98 11.49 0.56
N ALA A 38 3.36 12.66 0.52
CA ALA A 38 3.95 13.89 1.03
C ALA A 38 4.20 13.81 2.55
N LEU A 39 3.23 13.29 3.30
CA LEU A 39 3.37 13.10 4.75
C LEU A 39 4.51 12.15 5.08
N ARG A 40 4.60 11.03 4.36
CA ARG A 40 5.69 10.06 4.54
C ARG A 40 7.06 10.70 4.33
N ASP A 41 7.18 11.52 3.31
CA ASP A 41 8.41 12.25 3.01
C ASP A 41 8.74 13.27 4.12
N GLU A 42 7.73 14.01 4.54
CA GLU A 42 7.88 15.05 5.57
C GLU A 42 8.35 14.48 6.93
N VAL A 43 7.84 13.31 7.31
CA VAL A 43 8.24 12.66 8.57
C VAL A 43 9.49 11.80 8.43
N GLY A 44 10.08 11.72 7.25
CA GLY A 44 11.37 11.05 7.02
C GLY A 44 11.29 9.53 6.93
N ILE A 45 10.14 8.96 6.62
CA ILE A 45 10.01 7.52 6.39
C ILE A 45 10.56 7.19 4.99
N PRO A 46 11.48 6.22 4.85
CA PRO A 46 12.02 5.82 3.54
C PRO A 46 10.92 5.39 2.57
N HIS A 47 11.07 5.76 1.31
CA HIS A 47 10.13 5.35 0.26
C HIS A 47 10.27 3.89 -0.13
N ARG A 48 11.46 3.32 0.05
CA ARG A 48 11.74 1.92 -0.29
C ARG A 48 12.05 1.14 0.97
N LEU A 49 11.48 -0.05 1.06
CA LEU A 49 11.79 -0.95 2.15
C LEU A 49 13.29 -1.36 2.13
N THR A 50 13.90 -1.45 0.95
CA THR A 50 15.32 -1.74 0.79
C THR A 50 16.26 -0.71 1.41
N GLU A 51 15.78 0.50 1.68
CA GLU A 51 16.52 1.52 2.40
C GLU A 51 16.50 1.29 3.92
N ALA A 52 15.49 0.57 4.41
CA ALA A 52 15.31 0.31 5.83
C ALA A 52 15.88 -1.05 6.27
N ILE A 53 15.99 -2.00 5.35
CA ILE A 53 16.51 -3.35 5.62
C ILE A 53 17.63 -3.68 4.64
N SER A 54 18.65 -4.36 5.13
CA SER A 54 19.82 -4.77 4.32
C SER A 54 19.83 -6.26 3.99
N GLU A 55 18.86 -7.01 4.52
CA GLU A 55 18.80 -8.46 4.36
C GLU A 55 18.10 -8.85 3.06
N THR A 56 18.48 -10.03 2.52
CA THR A 56 17.75 -10.63 1.42
C THR A 56 16.40 -11.13 1.92
N VAL A 57 15.34 -10.77 1.20
CA VAL A 57 13.96 -11.09 1.56
C VAL A 57 13.44 -12.20 0.65
N ASP A 58 12.94 -13.28 1.27
CA ASP A 58 12.20 -14.33 0.56
C ASP A 58 10.76 -13.89 0.37
N VAL A 59 10.50 -13.17 -0.72
CA VAL A 59 9.19 -12.59 -1.02
C VAL A 59 8.07 -13.63 -1.08
N PRO A 60 8.24 -14.78 -1.81
CA PRO A 60 7.19 -15.80 -1.82
C PRO A 60 6.88 -16.39 -0.44
N ALA A 61 7.89 -16.61 0.40
CA ALA A 61 7.68 -17.14 1.74
C ALA A 61 6.89 -16.16 2.62
N ILE A 62 7.24 -14.88 2.57
CA ILE A 62 6.53 -13.83 3.31
C ILE A 62 5.09 -13.72 2.84
N ALA A 63 4.85 -13.77 1.53
CA ALA A 63 3.51 -13.70 0.96
C ALA A 63 2.64 -14.88 1.42
N ARG A 64 3.20 -16.08 1.46
CA ARG A 64 2.50 -17.27 1.97
C ARG A 64 2.16 -17.13 3.46
N ALA A 65 3.05 -16.56 4.25
CA ALA A 65 2.79 -16.30 5.66
C ALA A 65 1.72 -15.23 5.84
N ALA A 66 1.69 -14.21 4.98
CA ALA A 66 0.73 -13.12 5.07
C ALA A 66 -0.73 -13.59 4.94
N ILE A 67 -1.02 -14.54 4.06
CA ILE A 67 -2.39 -15.04 3.89
C ILE A 67 -2.88 -15.82 5.11
N LEU A 68 -1.99 -16.29 5.97
CA LEU A 68 -2.33 -17.00 7.20
C LEU A 68 -2.46 -16.05 8.40
N ASP A 69 -2.10 -14.78 8.24
CA ASP A 69 -2.22 -13.80 9.32
C ASP A 69 -3.71 -13.47 9.56
N PRO A 70 -4.17 -13.46 10.83
CA PRO A 70 -5.54 -13.09 11.14
C PRO A 70 -5.98 -11.74 10.58
N SER A 71 -5.07 -10.78 10.46
CA SER A 71 -5.35 -9.45 9.90
C SER A 71 -5.72 -9.49 8.42
N ALA A 72 -5.31 -10.53 7.69
CA ALA A 72 -5.63 -10.67 6.27
C ALA A 72 -7.15 -10.74 6.03
N ALA A 73 -7.90 -11.31 6.97
CA ALA A 73 -9.36 -11.46 6.87
C ALA A 73 -10.09 -10.12 6.88
N THR A 74 -9.48 -9.06 7.42
CA THR A 74 -10.11 -7.73 7.52
C THR A 74 -9.73 -6.80 6.36
N ASN A 75 -8.86 -7.25 5.44
CA ASN A 75 -8.54 -6.45 4.27
C ASN A 75 -9.77 -6.34 3.35
N PRO A 76 -10.05 -5.16 2.76
CA PRO A 76 -11.23 -4.97 1.88
C PRO A 76 -11.32 -5.95 0.71
N ILE A 77 -10.16 -6.40 0.18
CA ILE A 77 -10.08 -7.43 -0.85
C ILE A 77 -9.45 -8.68 -0.24
N GLN A 78 -10.02 -9.84 -0.53
CA GLN A 78 -9.43 -11.11 -0.13
C GLN A 78 -8.20 -11.39 -1.02
N PHE A 79 -7.03 -11.01 -0.54
CA PHE A 79 -5.78 -11.19 -1.29
C PHE A 79 -5.34 -12.66 -1.32
N LYS A 80 -4.77 -13.04 -2.45
CA LYS A 80 -4.01 -14.28 -2.62
C LYS A 80 -2.54 -14.02 -2.36
N ALA A 81 -1.75 -15.07 -2.25
CA ALA A 81 -0.30 -14.94 -2.05
C ALA A 81 0.37 -14.05 -3.11
N MET A 82 -0.05 -14.18 -4.37
CA MET A 82 0.48 -13.36 -5.47
C MET A 82 0.22 -11.87 -5.27
N ASP A 83 -0.91 -11.51 -4.68
CA ASP A 83 -1.25 -10.12 -4.41
C ASP A 83 -0.32 -9.54 -3.33
N TYR A 84 -0.05 -10.32 -2.28
CA TYR A 84 0.91 -9.92 -1.24
C TYR A 84 2.34 -9.81 -1.79
N GLU A 85 2.72 -10.69 -2.72
CA GLU A 85 4.03 -10.56 -3.40
C GLU A 85 4.13 -9.23 -4.15
N ARG A 86 3.09 -8.84 -4.87
CA ARG A 86 3.07 -7.57 -5.60
C ARG A 86 3.21 -6.38 -4.66
N VAL A 87 2.48 -6.40 -3.56
CA VAL A 87 2.56 -5.34 -2.53
C VAL A 87 3.96 -5.26 -1.95
N LEU A 88 4.54 -6.39 -1.59
CA LEU A 88 5.88 -6.43 -0.99
C LEU A 88 6.95 -5.98 -1.99
N ARG A 89 6.88 -6.43 -3.24
CA ARG A 89 7.84 -6.00 -4.29
C ARG A 89 7.72 -4.50 -4.56
N ALA A 90 6.51 -3.96 -4.61
CA ALA A 90 6.29 -2.53 -4.76
C ALA A 90 6.89 -1.75 -3.58
N ALA A 91 6.69 -2.23 -2.36
CA ALA A 91 7.26 -1.62 -1.16
C ALA A 91 8.79 -1.65 -1.17
N MET A 92 9.38 -2.73 -1.65
CA MET A 92 10.83 -2.86 -1.73
C MET A 92 11.44 -1.93 -2.78
N SER A 93 10.79 -1.78 -3.94
CA SER A 93 11.27 -0.93 -5.04
C SER A 93 10.91 0.55 -4.86
N GLY A 94 9.90 0.85 -4.05
CA GLY A 94 9.40 2.21 -3.87
C GLY A 94 8.48 2.71 -4.98
N VAL A 95 8.11 1.84 -5.91
CA VAL A 95 7.24 2.20 -7.03
C VAL A 95 5.78 2.06 -6.59
N VAL A 96 5.03 3.16 -6.61
CA VAL A 96 3.60 3.16 -6.38
C VAL A 96 2.91 2.94 -7.73
N ASP A 97 2.57 1.68 -7.99
CA ASP A 97 1.91 1.31 -9.26
C ASP A 97 0.51 1.89 -9.31
N SER A 98 0.11 2.36 -10.49
CA SER A 98 -1.24 2.85 -10.73
C SER A 98 -2.26 1.73 -10.97
N ALA A 99 -1.79 0.52 -11.23
CA ALA A 99 -2.66 -0.63 -11.46
C ALA A 99 -3.18 -1.21 -10.15
N ALA A 100 -4.50 -1.37 -10.03
CA ALA A 100 -5.12 -2.07 -8.92
C ALA A 100 -4.99 -3.59 -9.11
N ILE A 101 -5.01 -4.32 -8.02
CA ILE A 101 -5.06 -5.79 -8.03
C ILE A 101 -6.45 -6.29 -8.46
#